data_f3f0e9e2330827ba04f29a1092a8bd25
#
_entry.id   f3f0e9e2330827ba04f29a1092a8bd25
#
_cell.length_a   1.000
_cell.length_b   1.000
_cell.length_c   1.000
_cell.angle_alpha   90.00
_cell.angle_beta   90.00
_cell.angle_gamma   90.00
#
_symmetry.space_group_name_H-M   'P 1'
#
loop_
_entity.id
_entity.type
_entity.pdbx_description
1 polymer ?
#
loop_
_entity_poly.entity_id
_entity_poly.type
_entity_poly.pdbx_seq_one_letter_code
_entity_poly.pdbx_strand_id
1 'polypeptide(L)'
;MAASQSGRASSPLDTFPRLLLNHAAVRGDRPATREKYLGIWQTWTWSQVAEEVRAMACGLAELGFKRGDNLAIIGDNRPRLYWAMCAAQMLGGVPVPLYQDAVATEMAFVLTDGEIRFAIVEDQEQVDKMLEIKDQCPSLQHILYDDPRGMRHYTQTCLQGLDEVIAMGKVHDKNQPDFIVGEIAKGRTEDVAVMLYTSGTTGKPKGVC
;
A
#
# COMPACT_ATOMS: atom_id res chain seq x y z
N MET A 1 15.53 13.75 46.33
CA MET A 1 14.88 12.62 45.65
C MET A 1 14.85 12.94 44.16
N ALA A 2 15.76 12.37 43.36
CA ALA A 2 15.86 12.58 41.93
C ALA A 2 14.97 11.53 41.24
N ALA A 3 13.97 12.00 40.54
CA ALA A 3 13.11 11.14 39.72
C ALA A 3 13.91 10.62 38.52
N SER A 4 14.16 9.33 38.50
CA SER A 4 14.73 8.58 37.39
C SER A 4 13.79 8.71 36.19
N GLN A 5 14.17 9.51 35.17
CA GLN A 5 13.60 9.44 33.88
C GLN A 5 14.12 8.13 33.21
N SER A 6 13.29 7.10 33.25
CA SER A 6 13.54 5.90 32.43
C SER A 6 13.50 6.33 30.97
N GLY A 7 14.68 6.50 30.37
CA GLY A 7 14.82 6.70 28.93
C GLY A 7 14.19 5.53 28.18
N ARG A 8 13.03 5.75 27.56
CA ARG A 8 12.48 4.85 26.57
C ARG A 8 13.50 4.77 25.45
N ALA A 9 14.17 3.64 25.30
CA ALA A 9 15.03 3.40 24.15
C ALA A 9 14.20 3.68 22.91
N SER A 10 14.62 4.64 22.07
CA SER A 10 13.96 4.92 20.81
C SER A 10 14.04 3.66 19.95
N SER A 11 12.90 3.17 19.45
CA SER A 11 12.91 2.08 18.48
C SER A 11 13.80 2.44 17.30
N PRO A 12 14.60 1.49 16.77
CA PRO A 12 15.49 1.77 15.64
C PRO A 12 14.68 2.30 14.45
N LEU A 13 15.24 3.25 13.68
CA LEU A 13 14.62 3.80 12.47
C LEU A 13 15.10 2.99 11.26
N ASP A 14 14.76 1.72 11.23
CA ASP A 14 15.31 0.70 10.32
C ASP A 14 14.29 0.13 9.33
N THR A 15 13.04 0.62 9.39
CA THR A 15 11.97 0.26 8.44
C THR A 15 11.26 1.51 7.93
N PHE A 16 10.69 1.46 6.71
CA PHE A 16 9.97 2.60 6.13
C PHE A 16 8.80 3.08 7.00
N PRO A 17 7.97 2.21 7.60
CA PRO A 17 6.93 2.65 8.52
C PRO A 17 7.47 3.42 9.73
N ARG A 18 8.57 2.98 10.35
CA ARG A 18 9.19 3.68 11.48
C ARG A 18 9.76 5.04 11.07
N LEU A 19 10.38 5.10 9.88
CA LEU A 19 10.85 6.36 9.29
C LEU A 19 9.71 7.33 9.03
N LEU A 20 8.60 6.87 8.46
CA LEU A 20 7.42 7.72 8.21
C LEU A 20 6.88 8.31 9.52
N LEU A 21 6.68 7.48 10.55
CA LEU A 21 6.19 7.96 11.84
C LEU A 21 7.16 8.95 12.50
N ASN A 22 8.47 8.69 12.41
CA ASN A 22 9.48 9.63 12.90
C ASN A 22 9.42 10.96 12.16
N HIS A 23 9.29 10.94 10.81
CA HIS A 23 9.17 12.18 10.06
C HIS A 23 7.89 12.95 10.36
N ALA A 24 6.77 12.26 10.57
CA ALA A 24 5.54 12.89 11.04
C ALA A 24 5.72 13.57 12.41
N ALA A 25 6.46 12.93 13.33
CA ALA A 25 6.71 13.48 14.66
C ALA A 25 7.66 14.69 14.65
N VAL A 26 8.76 14.67 13.85
CA VAL A 26 9.82 15.70 13.93
C VAL A 26 9.65 16.83 12.90
N ARG A 27 8.83 16.66 11.87
CA ARG A 27 8.60 17.63 10.79
C ARG A 27 7.17 17.60 10.24
N GLY A 28 6.20 17.30 11.09
CA GLY A 28 4.81 17.03 10.74
C GLY A 28 4.18 18.02 9.78
N ASP A 29 4.40 19.32 9.98
CA ASP A 29 3.81 20.39 9.16
C ASP A 29 4.57 20.68 7.86
N ARG A 30 5.74 20.03 7.64
CA ARG A 30 6.50 20.23 6.40
C ARG A 30 5.91 19.40 5.26
N PRO A 31 6.01 19.90 3.99
CA PRO A 31 5.64 19.12 2.82
C PRO A 31 6.39 17.78 2.76
N ALA A 32 5.65 16.70 2.55
CA ALA A 32 6.17 15.35 2.36
C ALA A 32 6.04 14.91 0.90
N THR A 33 4.83 15.03 0.33
CA THR A 33 4.54 14.68 -1.06
C THR A 33 3.79 15.79 -1.76
N ARG A 34 3.98 15.89 -3.06
CA ARG A 34 3.27 16.86 -3.92
C ARG A 34 2.90 16.22 -5.24
N GLU A 35 1.74 16.61 -5.74
CA GLU A 35 1.24 16.18 -7.03
C GLU A 35 0.61 17.37 -7.75
N LYS A 36 0.73 17.41 -9.07
CA LYS A 36 0.01 18.37 -9.90
C LYS A 36 -1.23 17.71 -10.49
N TYR A 37 -2.39 18.03 -9.94
CA TYR A 37 -3.66 17.49 -10.41
C TYR A 37 -4.48 18.60 -11.06
N LEU A 38 -4.94 18.39 -12.30
CA LEU A 38 -5.68 19.37 -13.11
C LEU A 38 -5.03 20.78 -13.12
N GLY A 39 -3.70 20.83 -13.17
CA GLY A 39 -2.95 22.09 -13.20
C GLY A 39 -2.69 22.70 -11.83
N ILE A 40 -3.28 22.19 -10.75
CA ILE A 40 -3.16 22.71 -9.38
C ILE A 40 -2.26 21.81 -8.55
N TRP A 41 -1.28 22.40 -7.86
CA TRP A 41 -0.42 21.66 -6.94
C TRP A 41 -1.18 21.27 -5.68
N GLN A 42 -1.33 19.95 -5.47
CA GLN A 42 -1.72 19.37 -4.20
C GLN A 42 -0.46 19.12 -3.37
N THR A 43 -0.54 19.35 -2.09
CA THR A 43 0.60 19.15 -1.18
C THR A 43 0.11 18.51 0.12
N TRP A 44 0.76 17.43 0.53
CA TRP A 44 0.49 16.77 1.81
C TRP A 44 1.70 16.91 2.70
N THR A 45 1.45 17.21 3.97
CA THR A 45 2.47 17.26 5.02
C THR A 45 2.82 15.86 5.50
N TRP A 46 3.92 15.72 6.25
CA TRP A 46 4.31 14.44 6.82
C TRP A 46 3.25 13.88 7.76
N SER A 47 2.59 14.71 8.58
CA SER A 47 1.48 14.27 9.42
C SER A 47 0.31 13.74 8.60
N GLN A 48 -0.12 14.48 7.57
CA GLN A 48 -1.21 14.06 6.69
C GLN A 48 -0.90 12.75 5.97
N VAL A 49 0.32 12.60 5.44
CA VAL A 49 0.73 11.34 4.81
C VAL A 49 0.70 10.18 5.81
N ALA A 50 1.21 10.38 7.02
CA ALA A 50 1.19 9.33 8.04
C ALA A 50 -0.24 8.93 8.44
N GLU A 51 -1.17 9.89 8.55
CA GLU A 51 -2.58 9.65 8.84
C GLU A 51 -3.26 8.85 7.72
N GLU A 52 -3.06 9.24 6.46
CA GLU A 52 -3.67 8.54 5.30
C GLU A 52 -3.08 7.14 5.12
N VAL A 53 -1.76 6.97 5.25
CA VAL A 53 -1.10 5.65 5.19
C VAL A 53 -1.60 4.73 6.32
N ARG A 54 -1.75 5.27 7.52
CA ARG A 54 -2.28 4.55 8.68
C ARG A 54 -3.73 4.11 8.45
N ALA A 55 -4.58 5.01 7.94
CA ALA A 55 -5.95 4.68 7.61
C ALA A 55 -6.04 3.62 6.51
N MET A 56 -5.22 3.73 5.46
CA MET A 56 -5.15 2.74 4.39
C MET A 56 -4.72 1.37 4.93
N ALA A 57 -3.70 1.31 5.80
CA ALA A 57 -3.25 0.07 6.43
C ALA A 57 -4.37 -0.57 7.27
N CYS A 58 -5.08 0.22 8.10
CA CYS A 58 -6.23 -0.27 8.85
C CYS A 58 -7.34 -0.81 7.94
N GLY A 59 -7.63 -0.14 6.82
CA GLY A 59 -8.62 -0.59 5.85
C GLY A 59 -8.23 -1.90 5.18
N LEU A 60 -6.96 -2.05 4.79
CA LEU A 60 -6.43 -3.32 4.26
C LEU A 60 -6.55 -4.44 5.28
N ALA A 61 -6.26 -4.17 6.56
CA ALA A 61 -6.42 -5.16 7.63
C ALA A 61 -7.87 -5.61 7.82
N GLU A 62 -8.86 -4.70 7.72
CA GLU A 62 -10.29 -5.03 7.74
C GLU A 62 -10.69 -5.94 6.59
N LEU A 63 -10.09 -5.79 5.42
CA LEU A 63 -10.29 -6.69 4.28
C LEU A 63 -9.54 -8.02 4.43
N GLY A 64 -8.79 -8.21 5.53
CA GLY A 64 -8.07 -9.45 5.82
C GLY A 64 -6.66 -9.52 5.26
N PHE A 65 -6.03 -8.38 4.93
CA PHE A 65 -4.61 -8.32 4.61
C PHE A 65 -3.76 -8.61 5.85
N LYS A 66 -2.74 -9.44 5.71
CA LYS A 66 -1.94 -9.94 6.83
C LYS A 66 -0.44 -9.80 6.55
N ARG A 67 0.34 -9.95 7.61
CA ARG A 67 1.80 -10.08 7.53
C ARG A 67 2.18 -11.22 6.58
N GLY A 68 3.07 -10.91 5.63
CA GLY A 68 3.52 -11.82 4.58
C GLY A 68 2.64 -11.83 3.33
N ASP A 69 1.48 -11.17 3.34
CA ASP A 69 0.69 -11.00 2.11
C ASP A 69 1.41 -10.06 1.13
N ASN A 70 1.27 -10.33 -0.16
CA ASN A 70 1.77 -9.49 -1.24
C ASN A 70 0.67 -8.57 -1.77
N LEU A 71 0.99 -7.29 -1.97
CA LEU A 71 0.10 -6.26 -2.51
C LEU A 71 0.60 -5.79 -3.86
N ALA A 72 -0.12 -6.09 -4.95
CA ALA A 72 0.17 -5.47 -6.25
C ALA A 72 -0.19 -3.99 -6.24
N ILE A 73 0.66 -3.16 -6.87
CA ILE A 73 0.42 -1.72 -7.00
C ILE A 73 0.67 -1.34 -8.46
N ILE A 74 -0.37 -0.83 -9.13
CA ILE A 74 -0.38 -0.64 -10.59
C ILE A 74 -0.94 0.73 -10.93
N GLY A 75 -0.14 1.55 -11.56
CA GLY A 75 -0.51 2.91 -11.98
C GLY A 75 0.70 3.82 -12.14
N ASP A 76 0.44 5.08 -12.45
CA ASP A 76 1.44 6.14 -12.54
C ASP A 76 2.07 6.44 -11.17
N ASN A 77 3.12 7.24 -11.18
CA ASN A 77 3.82 7.70 -9.98
C ASN A 77 2.96 8.69 -9.16
N ARG A 78 1.82 8.22 -8.64
CA ARG A 78 0.90 8.98 -7.78
C ARG A 78 1.26 8.85 -6.31
N PRO A 79 1.12 9.91 -5.50
CA PRO A 79 1.39 9.85 -4.06
C PRO A 79 0.67 8.69 -3.37
N ARG A 80 -0.61 8.47 -3.68
CA ARG A 80 -1.43 7.43 -3.03
C ARG A 80 -0.93 6.01 -3.29
N LEU A 81 -0.34 5.75 -4.47
CA LEU A 81 0.27 4.45 -4.77
C LEU A 81 1.55 4.21 -3.95
N TYR A 82 2.36 5.25 -3.71
CA TYR A 82 3.49 5.16 -2.78
C TYR A 82 3.03 5.00 -1.33
N TRP A 83 1.92 5.63 -0.95
CA TRP A 83 1.34 5.44 0.39
C TRP A 83 0.85 4.01 0.57
N ALA A 84 0.28 3.39 -0.47
CA ALA A 84 -0.12 1.98 -0.45
C ALA A 84 1.06 1.05 -0.19
N MET A 85 2.25 1.35 -0.74
CA MET A 85 3.47 0.58 -0.42
C MET A 85 3.77 0.62 1.07
N CYS A 86 3.77 1.81 1.67
CA CYS A 86 4.04 1.96 3.08
C CYS A 86 2.91 1.37 3.96
N ALA A 87 1.65 1.43 3.52
CA ALA A 87 0.52 0.82 4.21
C ALA A 87 0.66 -0.72 4.29
N ALA A 88 1.05 -1.38 3.19
CA ALA A 88 1.36 -2.80 3.20
C ALA A 88 2.51 -3.11 4.18
N GLN A 89 3.58 -2.32 4.14
CA GLN A 89 4.73 -2.49 5.04
C GLN A 89 4.38 -2.26 6.52
N MET A 90 3.43 -1.36 6.85
CA MET A 90 2.94 -1.19 8.23
C MET A 90 2.36 -2.48 8.80
N LEU A 91 1.74 -3.30 7.95
CA LEU A 91 1.17 -4.60 8.30
C LEU A 91 2.18 -5.75 8.15
N GLY A 92 3.41 -5.47 7.72
CA GLY A 92 4.44 -6.47 7.43
C GLY A 92 4.16 -7.27 6.16
N GLY A 93 3.38 -6.70 5.23
CA GLY A 93 3.21 -7.21 3.88
C GLY A 93 4.26 -6.66 2.91
N VAL A 94 4.30 -7.22 1.72
CA VAL A 94 5.28 -6.90 0.68
C VAL A 94 4.60 -6.19 -0.50
N PRO A 95 4.90 -4.92 -0.75
CA PRO A 95 4.42 -4.24 -1.96
C PRO A 95 5.14 -4.79 -3.21
N VAL A 96 4.36 -5.00 -4.27
CA VAL A 96 4.80 -5.52 -5.57
C VAL A 96 4.36 -4.53 -6.65
N PRO A 97 5.15 -3.49 -6.94
CA PRO A 97 4.81 -2.55 -7.99
C PRO A 97 4.99 -3.19 -9.38
N LEU A 98 4.00 -3.00 -10.25
CA LEU A 98 4.00 -3.43 -11.63
C LEU A 98 3.92 -2.22 -12.57
N TYR A 99 4.47 -2.39 -13.77
CA TYR A 99 4.34 -1.39 -14.82
C TYR A 99 2.88 -1.28 -15.28
N GLN A 100 2.34 -0.07 -15.29
CA GLN A 100 0.99 0.20 -15.78
C GLN A 100 0.82 -0.13 -17.27
N ASP A 101 1.89 0.03 -18.08
CA ASP A 101 1.90 -0.26 -19.52
C ASP A 101 2.03 -1.75 -19.83
N ALA A 102 2.25 -2.60 -18.82
CA ALA A 102 2.29 -4.04 -19.03
C ALA A 102 0.94 -4.55 -19.52
N VAL A 103 0.97 -5.51 -20.44
CA VAL A 103 -0.27 -6.16 -20.90
C VAL A 103 -0.81 -7.10 -19.81
N ALA A 104 -2.13 -7.32 -19.82
CA ALA A 104 -2.80 -8.10 -18.79
C ALA A 104 -2.19 -9.51 -18.60
N THR A 105 -1.79 -10.19 -19.67
CA THR A 105 -1.18 -11.52 -19.61
C THR A 105 0.17 -11.56 -18.92
N GLU A 106 0.97 -10.48 -19.01
CA GLU A 106 2.24 -10.36 -18.27
C GLU A 106 1.96 -10.13 -16.79
N MET A 107 0.95 -9.30 -16.47
CA MET A 107 0.50 -9.09 -15.09
C MET A 107 -0.01 -10.40 -14.48
N ALA A 108 -0.74 -11.23 -15.22
CA ALA A 108 -1.24 -12.52 -14.73
C ALA A 108 -0.12 -13.42 -14.21
N PHE A 109 1.02 -13.44 -14.90
CA PHE A 109 2.19 -14.20 -14.43
C PHE A 109 2.66 -13.70 -13.06
N VAL A 110 2.85 -12.38 -12.91
CA VAL A 110 3.34 -11.77 -11.65
C VAL A 110 2.34 -12.00 -10.51
N LEU A 111 1.04 -11.81 -10.78
CA LEU A 111 -0.01 -12.00 -9.77
C LEU A 111 -0.09 -13.46 -9.28
N THR A 112 0.15 -14.41 -10.18
CA THR A 112 0.12 -15.85 -9.85
C THR A 112 1.39 -16.27 -9.13
N ASP A 113 2.57 -15.91 -9.66
CA ASP A 113 3.87 -16.25 -9.09
C ASP A 113 4.06 -15.64 -7.69
N GLY A 114 3.60 -14.40 -7.51
CA GLY A 114 3.63 -13.69 -6.24
C GLY A 114 2.48 -14.03 -5.29
N GLU A 115 1.60 -14.98 -5.61
CA GLU A 115 0.41 -15.35 -4.82
C GLU A 115 -0.40 -14.13 -4.35
N ILE A 116 -0.56 -13.13 -5.22
CA ILE A 116 -1.11 -11.82 -4.89
C ILE A 116 -2.62 -11.92 -4.63
N ARG A 117 -3.03 -11.51 -3.43
CA ARG A 117 -4.44 -11.50 -3.00
C ARG A 117 -5.09 -10.14 -3.16
N PHE A 118 -4.32 -9.06 -3.11
CA PHE A 118 -4.77 -7.68 -3.11
C PHE A 118 -4.05 -6.90 -4.21
N ALA A 119 -4.79 -6.11 -4.98
CA ALA A 119 -4.23 -5.16 -5.93
C ALA A 119 -4.79 -3.77 -5.65
N ILE A 120 -3.93 -2.76 -5.59
CA ILE A 120 -4.32 -1.35 -5.64
C ILE A 120 -3.95 -0.85 -7.03
N VAL A 121 -4.95 -0.35 -7.76
CA VAL A 121 -4.82 0.08 -9.14
C VAL A 121 -5.25 1.54 -9.29
N GLU A 122 -4.65 2.27 -10.23
CA GLU A 122 -4.92 3.70 -10.35
C GLU A 122 -6.34 3.98 -10.83
N ASP A 123 -6.73 3.43 -11.98
CA ASP A 123 -7.91 3.84 -12.72
C ASP A 123 -8.65 2.69 -13.43
N GLN A 124 -9.64 3.07 -14.24
CA GLN A 124 -10.46 2.13 -15.02
C GLN A 124 -9.62 1.25 -15.94
N GLU A 125 -8.58 1.77 -16.60
CA GLU A 125 -7.75 0.98 -17.53
C GLU A 125 -7.09 -0.19 -16.78
N GLN A 126 -6.55 0.09 -15.61
CA GLN A 126 -5.91 -0.95 -14.80
C GLN A 126 -6.92 -1.93 -14.20
N VAL A 127 -8.13 -1.45 -13.84
CA VAL A 127 -9.24 -2.33 -13.44
C VAL A 127 -9.61 -3.29 -14.57
N ASP A 128 -9.75 -2.81 -15.80
CA ASP A 128 -10.10 -3.65 -16.95
C ASP A 128 -9.05 -4.75 -17.19
N LYS A 129 -7.75 -4.40 -17.10
CA LYS A 129 -6.67 -5.39 -17.18
C LYS A 129 -6.77 -6.45 -16.06
N MET A 130 -7.08 -6.04 -14.83
CA MET A 130 -7.23 -6.98 -13.71
C MET A 130 -8.44 -7.91 -13.91
N LEU A 131 -9.55 -7.39 -14.41
CA LEU A 131 -10.74 -8.18 -14.67
C LEU A 131 -10.53 -9.16 -15.84
N GLU A 132 -9.81 -8.77 -16.89
CA GLU A 132 -9.45 -9.65 -18.03
C GLU A 132 -8.71 -10.91 -17.58
N ILE A 133 -7.84 -10.80 -16.58
CA ILE A 133 -7.01 -11.90 -16.10
C ILE A 133 -7.52 -12.54 -14.80
N LYS A 134 -8.64 -12.07 -14.25
CA LYS A 134 -9.15 -12.49 -12.95
C LYS A 134 -9.29 -13.99 -12.82
N ASP A 135 -9.79 -14.64 -13.85
CA ASP A 135 -9.99 -16.11 -13.87
C ASP A 135 -8.67 -16.89 -13.90
N GLN A 136 -7.58 -16.27 -14.38
CA GLN A 136 -6.24 -16.84 -14.37
C GLN A 136 -5.52 -16.64 -13.04
N CYS A 137 -6.01 -15.73 -12.18
CA CYS A 137 -5.42 -15.34 -10.91
C CYS A 137 -6.36 -15.68 -9.75
N PRO A 138 -6.51 -16.96 -9.37
CA PRO A 138 -7.49 -17.39 -8.38
C PRO A 138 -7.22 -16.81 -6.98
N SER A 139 -5.97 -16.49 -6.66
CA SER A 139 -5.59 -15.87 -5.39
C SER A 139 -6.04 -14.41 -5.27
N LEU A 140 -6.20 -13.67 -6.37
CA LEU A 140 -6.59 -12.26 -6.36
C LEU A 140 -8.03 -12.10 -5.87
N GLN A 141 -8.22 -11.57 -4.68
CA GLN A 141 -9.52 -11.43 -4.01
C GLN A 141 -10.05 -10.00 -4.04
N HIS A 142 -9.17 -9.01 -3.92
CA HIS A 142 -9.53 -7.60 -3.80
C HIS A 142 -8.79 -6.77 -4.84
N ILE A 143 -9.52 -5.96 -5.59
CA ILE A 143 -9.01 -4.98 -6.54
C ILE A 143 -9.53 -3.61 -6.08
N LEU A 144 -8.63 -2.77 -5.57
CA LEU A 144 -8.95 -1.47 -4.99
C LEU A 144 -8.54 -0.38 -5.99
N TYR A 145 -9.51 0.38 -6.50
CA TYR A 145 -9.23 1.43 -7.48
C TYR A 145 -9.15 2.81 -6.82
N ASP A 146 -8.18 3.62 -7.25
CA ASP A 146 -7.95 4.97 -6.71
C ASP A 146 -8.86 6.02 -7.38
N ASP A 147 -8.92 6.02 -8.72
CA ASP A 147 -9.76 6.95 -9.47
C ASP A 147 -11.11 6.33 -9.79
N PRO A 148 -12.23 6.87 -9.26
CA PRO A 148 -13.57 6.33 -9.50
C PRO A 148 -14.15 6.71 -10.87
N ARG A 149 -13.46 7.52 -11.68
CA ARG A 149 -13.92 7.91 -13.01
C ARG A 149 -14.04 6.69 -13.91
N GLY A 150 -15.17 6.56 -14.59
CA GLY A 150 -15.46 5.42 -15.44
C GLY A 150 -16.05 4.21 -14.71
N MET A 151 -15.94 4.13 -13.37
CA MET A 151 -16.30 2.93 -12.60
C MET A 151 -17.81 2.73 -12.35
N ARG A 152 -18.66 3.67 -12.78
CA ARG A 152 -20.12 3.69 -12.45
C ARG A 152 -20.89 2.42 -12.81
N HIS A 153 -20.46 1.67 -13.81
CA HIS A 153 -21.18 0.49 -14.32
C HIS A 153 -20.56 -0.85 -13.90
N TYR A 154 -19.50 -0.80 -13.10
CA TYR A 154 -18.84 -2.01 -12.61
C TYR A 154 -19.59 -2.56 -11.40
N THR A 155 -19.88 -3.86 -11.42
CA THR A 155 -20.67 -4.55 -10.38
C THR A 155 -19.96 -5.75 -9.76
N GLN A 156 -18.69 -5.96 -10.12
CA GLN A 156 -17.91 -7.09 -9.63
C GLN A 156 -17.62 -6.95 -8.15
N THR A 157 -17.92 -7.98 -7.39
CA THR A 157 -17.80 -7.98 -5.92
C THR A 157 -16.36 -7.89 -5.41
N CYS A 158 -15.38 -8.18 -6.25
CA CYS A 158 -13.96 -8.02 -5.94
C CYS A 158 -13.45 -6.58 -6.08
N LEU A 159 -14.25 -5.65 -6.65
CA LEU A 159 -13.90 -4.25 -6.84
C LEU A 159 -14.38 -3.40 -5.68
N GLN A 160 -13.53 -2.49 -5.23
CA GLN A 160 -13.88 -1.50 -4.19
C GLN A 160 -13.10 -0.21 -4.39
N GLY A 161 -13.71 0.92 -4.10
CA GLY A 161 -13.03 2.22 -4.11
C GLY A 161 -12.01 2.33 -2.98
N LEU A 162 -10.80 2.79 -3.28
CA LEU A 162 -9.76 2.97 -2.27
C LEU A 162 -10.19 3.97 -1.18
N ASP A 163 -10.97 5.00 -1.53
CA ASP A 163 -11.54 5.94 -0.55
C ASP A 163 -12.47 5.26 0.46
N GLU A 164 -13.25 4.27 0.03
CA GLU A 164 -14.11 3.49 0.91
C GLU A 164 -13.28 2.67 1.90
N VAL A 165 -12.21 2.04 1.41
CA VAL A 165 -11.27 1.27 2.24
C VAL A 165 -10.58 2.16 3.26
N ILE A 166 -10.13 3.35 2.87
CA ILE A 166 -9.54 4.35 3.77
C ILE A 166 -10.57 4.81 4.81
N ALA A 167 -11.82 5.03 4.41
CA ALA A 167 -12.89 5.41 5.34
C ALA A 167 -13.15 4.30 6.39
N MET A 168 -13.20 3.04 5.97
CA MET A 168 -13.26 1.89 6.89
C MET A 168 -12.06 1.87 7.84
N GLY A 169 -10.87 2.11 7.32
CA GLY A 169 -9.66 2.15 8.12
C GLY A 169 -9.64 3.27 9.15
N LYS A 170 -10.18 4.44 8.85
CA LYS A 170 -10.35 5.55 9.83
C LYS A 170 -11.26 5.15 10.99
N VAL A 171 -12.29 4.36 10.72
CA VAL A 171 -13.17 3.80 11.76
C VAL A 171 -12.45 2.75 12.59
N HIS A 172 -11.73 1.84 11.95
CA HIS A 172 -10.91 0.82 12.62
C HIS A 172 -9.89 1.48 13.57
N ASP A 173 -9.11 2.42 13.05
CA ASP A 173 -8.06 3.10 13.81
C ASP A 173 -8.60 3.84 15.04
N LYS A 174 -9.77 4.46 14.91
CA LYS A 174 -10.47 5.09 16.04
C LYS A 174 -10.87 4.06 17.12
N ASN A 175 -11.31 2.89 16.71
CA ASN A 175 -11.75 1.83 17.62
C ASN A 175 -10.58 1.04 18.24
N GLN A 176 -9.45 0.96 17.53
CA GLN A 176 -8.26 0.22 17.93
C GLN A 176 -6.99 1.08 17.73
N PRO A 177 -6.79 2.16 18.50
CA PRO A 177 -5.73 3.15 18.25
C PRO A 177 -4.30 2.59 18.35
N ASP A 178 -4.10 1.49 19.06
CA ASP A 178 -2.79 0.85 19.23
C ASP A 178 -2.49 -0.22 18.18
N PHE A 179 -3.46 -0.57 17.32
CA PHE A 179 -3.34 -1.67 16.37
C PHE A 179 -2.13 -1.47 15.44
N ILE A 180 -2.07 -0.37 14.70
CA ILE A 180 -0.98 -0.11 13.74
C ILE A 180 0.37 0.05 14.44
N VAL A 181 0.42 0.69 15.61
CA VAL A 181 1.66 0.81 16.39
C VAL A 181 2.17 -0.58 16.78
N GLY A 182 1.26 -1.48 17.17
CA GLY A 182 1.57 -2.87 17.47
C GLY A 182 2.08 -3.65 16.25
N GLU A 183 1.48 -3.44 15.06
CA GLU A 183 1.95 -4.08 13.82
C GLU A 183 3.32 -3.58 13.39
N ILE A 184 3.57 -2.26 13.42
CA ILE A 184 4.87 -1.66 13.10
C ILE A 184 5.96 -2.14 14.06
N ALA A 185 5.63 -2.33 15.34
CA ALA A 185 6.59 -2.82 16.34
C ALA A 185 7.10 -4.25 16.04
N LYS A 186 6.30 -5.08 15.33
CA LYS A 186 6.69 -6.43 14.89
C LYS A 186 7.64 -6.41 13.69
N GLY A 187 7.78 -5.27 12.99
CA GLY A 187 8.65 -5.12 11.81
C GLY A 187 10.12 -5.32 12.17
N ARG A 188 10.87 -5.91 11.27
CA ARG A 188 12.30 -6.24 11.42
C ARG A 188 13.09 -5.70 10.23
N THR A 189 14.38 -5.45 10.42
CA THR A 189 15.29 -4.99 9.36
C THR A 189 15.40 -5.99 8.21
N GLU A 190 15.19 -7.28 8.51
CA GLU A 190 15.27 -8.38 7.55
C GLU A 190 13.96 -8.59 6.79
N ASP A 191 12.87 -7.91 7.14
CA ASP A 191 11.61 -8.01 6.42
C ASP A 191 11.79 -7.47 4.99
N VAL A 192 11.20 -8.17 4.02
CA VAL A 192 11.22 -7.74 2.61
C VAL A 192 10.50 -6.42 2.45
N ALA A 193 11.20 -5.39 2.00
CA ALA A 193 10.63 -4.05 1.85
C ALA A 193 9.83 -3.87 0.56
N VAL A 194 10.22 -4.55 -0.51
CA VAL A 194 9.58 -4.51 -1.82
C VAL A 194 9.99 -5.74 -2.62
N MET A 195 9.10 -6.26 -3.45
CA MET A 195 9.42 -7.28 -4.45
C MET A 195 9.27 -6.66 -5.85
N LEU A 196 10.35 -6.69 -6.62
CA LEU A 196 10.39 -6.16 -7.98
C LEU A 196 10.51 -7.29 -8.99
N TYR A 197 9.67 -7.27 -10.01
CA TYR A 197 9.78 -8.22 -11.11
C TYR A 197 10.62 -7.63 -12.24
N THR A 198 11.66 -8.36 -12.65
CA THR A 198 12.55 -7.96 -13.74
C THR A 198 12.39 -8.93 -14.91
N SER A 199 12.55 -8.41 -16.14
CA SER A 199 12.64 -9.25 -17.34
C SER A 199 13.91 -10.09 -17.26
N GLY A 200 13.80 -11.33 -16.78
CA GLY A 200 14.93 -12.25 -16.71
C GLY A 200 15.49 -12.58 -18.10
N THR A 201 16.78 -12.92 -18.18
CA THR A 201 17.45 -13.39 -19.42
C THR A 201 16.82 -14.66 -20.02
N THR A 202 15.93 -15.33 -19.28
CA THR A 202 15.24 -16.58 -19.67
C THR A 202 13.82 -16.36 -20.20
N GLY A 203 13.38 -15.11 -20.40
CA GLY A 203 12.08 -14.77 -20.99
C GLY A 203 10.89 -14.72 -20.03
N LYS A 204 11.02 -15.20 -18.78
CA LYS A 204 9.99 -15.04 -17.75
C LYS A 204 10.45 -14.03 -16.70
N PRO A 205 9.57 -13.11 -16.22
CA PRO A 205 9.93 -12.23 -15.13
C PRO A 205 10.33 -13.00 -13.87
N LYS A 206 11.23 -12.41 -13.07
CA LYS A 206 11.64 -12.98 -11.77
C LYS A 206 11.46 -11.95 -10.69
N GLY A 207 10.85 -12.38 -9.58
CA GLY A 207 10.73 -11.57 -8.36
C GLY A 207 12.10 -11.45 -7.68
N VAL A 208 12.49 -10.23 -7.35
CA VAL A 208 13.71 -9.87 -6.63
C VAL A 208 13.32 -9.08 -5.39
N CYS A 209 13.84 -9.49 -4.23
CA CYS A 209 13.62 -8.87 -2.92
C CYS A 209 14.88 -8.16 -2.44
#